data_ac094d8d1340dcda21303c6a73b79010
#
_entry.id   ac094d8d1340dcda21303c6a73b79010
#
_cell.length_a   1.000
_cell.length_b   1.000
_cell.length_c   1.000
_cell.angle_alpha   90.00
_cell.angle_beta   90.00
_cell.angle_gamma   90.00
#
_symmetry.space_group_name_H-M   'P 1'
#
loop_
_entity.id
_entity.type
_entity.pdbx_description
1 polymer ?
#
loop_
_entity_poly.entity_id
_entity_poly.type
_entity_poly.pdbx_seq_one_letter_code
_entity_poly.pdbx_strand_id
1 'polypeptide(L)'
;MSAQTLLPEQTIIVTGAATGIGQAFALGAAAQGAHVVVADMNGADETMDLITQAGGRATYAKVDVSDDASVKAMAELAIKATGRIDGLINNAAYFREVKLTPFEELDPAVWDRIFQVNVKGVWLCCKAVMPAMRGRGKGSIVNIASVVAVAGQPGYLHYVATKGAVLSMTKGLAKEGGKDGVRCNVIAPGFVITDATKNRPIEWQQSFLKARAISREQRPDDLVGTALYLLSDLAGFVSGQTIVVDGGHIMY
;
A
#
# COMPACT_ATOMS: atom_id res chain seq x y z
N MET A 1 -14.83 19.89 21.36
CA MET A 1 -13.94 20.17 20.22
C MET A 1 -14.07 19.01 19.26
N SER A 2 -14.56 19.20 18.02
CA SER A 2 -14.55 18.15 17.02
C SER A 2 -13.09 17.74 16.74
N ALA A 3 -12.79 16.45 16.82
CA ALA A 3 -11.45 15.96 16.49
C ALA A 3 -11.11 16.42 15.06
N GLN A 4 -10.00 17.13 14.90
CA GLN A 4 -9.55 17.59 13.59
C GLN A 4 -9.19 16.37 12.75
N THR A 5 -9.84 16.21 11.58
CA THR A 5 -9.53 15.11 10.65
C THR A 5 -8.14 15.30 10.04
N LEU A 6 -7.42 14.20 9.83
CA LEU A 6 -6.04 14.25 9.32
C LEU A 6 -5.95 14.52 7.80
N LEU A 7 -6.99 14.17 7.04
CA LEU A 7 -7.01 14.21 5.57
C LEU A 7 -8.21 15.00 5.01
N PRO A 8 -8.53 16.20 5.55
CA PRO A 8 -9.73 16.92 5.15
C PRO A 8 -9.68 17.28 3.66
N GLU A 9 -10.73 16.88 2.91
CA GLU A 9 -10.90 17.16 1.47
C GLU A 9 -9.73 16.68 0.58
N GLN A 10 -8.88 15.78 1.06
CA GLN A 10 -7.83 15.17 0.25
C GLN A 10 -8.39 14.05 -0.62
N THR A 11 -7.78 13.82 -1.77
CA THR A 11 -8.07 12.68 -2.64
C THR A 11 -6.96 11.66 -2.52
N ILE A 12 -7.29 10.48 -2.00
CA ILE A 12 -6.37 9.39 -1.73
C ILE A 12 -6.72 8.19 -2.61
N ILE A 13 -5.80 7.78 -3.46
CA ILE A 13 -5.92 6.53 -4.23
C ILE A 13 -5.35 5.39 -3.41
N VAL A 14 -6.10 4.29 -3.26
CA VAL A 14 -5.63 3.06 -2.61
C VAL A 14 -5.76 1.91 -3.59
N THR A 15 -4.65 1.29 -3.98
CA THR A 15 -4.65 0.14 -4.89
C THR A 15 -4.77 -1.18 -4.12
N GLY A 16 -5.48 -2.17 -4.70
CA GLY A 16 -5.80 -3.42 -4.00
C GLY A 16 -6.72 -3.19 -2.80
N ALA A 17 -7.71 -2.29 -2.97
CA ALA A 17 -8.54 -1.79 -1.89
C ALA A 17 -9.87 -2.53 -1.72
N ALA A 18 -10.12 -3.61 -2.48
CA ALA A 18 -11.33 -4.41 -2.36
C ALA A 18 -11.41 -5.18 -1.04
N THR A 19 -10.27 -5.62 -0.48
CA THR A 19 -10.23 -6.48 0.71
C THR A 19 -8.97 -6.24 1.55
N GLY A 20 -8.96 -6.77 2.78
CA GLY A 20 -7.76 -6.90 3.61
C GLY A 20 -7.11 -5.57 3.99
N ILE A 21 -5.79 -5.48 3.81
CA ILE A 21 -5.01 -4.28 4.20
C ILE A 21 -5.44 -3.05 3.40
N GLY A 22 -5.67 -3.21 2.10
CA GLY A 22 -6.11 -2.10 1.24
C GLY A 22 -7.49 -1.57 1.62
N GLN A 23 -8.43 -2.44 1.96
CA GLN A 23 -9.74 -2.06 2.47
C GLN A 23 -9.61 -1.26 3.78
N ALA A 24 -8.80 -1.72 4.73
CA ALA A 24 -8.58 -1.01 5.98
C ALA A 24 -7.97 0.39 5.75
N PHE A 25 -7.01 0.53 4.82
CA PHE A 25 -6.49 1.84 4.44
C PHE A 25 -7.56 2.75 3.84
N ALA A 26 -8.41 2.20 2.97
CA ALA A 26 -9.49 2.97 2.33
C ALA A 26 -10.50 3.47 3.37
N LEU A 27 -10.95 2.59 4.27
CA LEU A 27 -11.86 2.93 5.36
C LEU A 27 -11.25 3.97 6.30
N GLY A 28 -9.99 3.77 6.70
CA GLY A 28 -9.28 4.70 7.58
C GLY A 28 -9.11 6.08 6.95
N ALA A 29 -8.74 6.17 5.68
CA ALA A 29 -8.61 7.44 4.97
C ALA A 29 -9.96 8.17 4.84
N ALA A 30 -11.04 7.45 4.50
CA ALA A 30 -12.38 8.01 4.42
C ALA A 30 -12.85 8.55 5.77
N ALA A 31 -12.62 7.82 6.86
CA ALA A 31 -12.95 8.25 8.22
C ALA A 31 -12.20 9.53 8.66
N GLN A 32 -11.05 9.82 8.03
CA GLN A 32 -10.28 11.05 8.24
C GLN A 32 -10.59 12.17 7.25
N GLY A 33 -11.72 12.07 6.54
CA GLY A 33 -12.25 13.14 5.68
C GLY A 33 -11.76 13.12 4.24
N ALA A 34 -11.00 12.10 3.82
CA ALA A 34 -10.57 11.96 2.44
C ALA A 34 -11.72 11.52 1.52
N HIS A 35 -11.65 11.93 0.24
CA HIS A 35 -12.32 11.23 -0.84
C HIS A 35 -11.41 10.08 -1.29
N VAL A 36 -11.86 8.84 -1.16
CA VAL A 36 -11.04 7.68 -1.47
C VAL A 36 -11.33 7.15 -2.86
N VAL A 37 -10.30 7.01 -3.69
CA VAL A 37 -10.40 6.23 -4.92
C VAL A 37 -10.04 4.77 -4.58
N VAL A 38 -11.07 3.94 -4.48
CA VAL A 38 -10.98 2.51 -4.20
C VAL A 38 -10.61 1.81 -5.50
N ALA A 39 -9.32 1.50 -5.66
CA ALA A 39 -8.77 0.97 -6.91
C ALA A 39 -8.45 -0.52 -6.78
N ASP A 40 -9.10 -1.36 -7.59
CA ASP A 40 -8.89 -2.81 -7.57
C ASP A 40 -9.16 -3.42 -8.95
N MET A 41 -8.56 -4.57 -9.23
CA MET A 41 -8.86 -5.36 -10.43
C MET A 41 -10.22 -6.06 -10.33
N ASN A 42 -10.61 -6.42 -9.12
CA ASN A 42 -11.90 -7.03 -8.79
C ASN A 42 -12.90 -5.95 -8.36
N GLY A 43 -14.18 -6.30 -8.27
CA GLY A 43 -15.19 -5.44 -7.66
C GLY A 43 -14.86 -5.13 -6.20
N ALA A 44 -15.23 -3.95 -5.73
CA ALA A 44 -14.97 -3.48 -4.37
C ALA A 44 -16.26 -3.01 -3.68
N ASP A 45 -17.40 -3.64 -3.99
CA ASP A 45 -18.71 -3.23 -3.53
C ASP A 45 -18.79 -3.16 -2.00
N GLU A 46 -18.23 -4.17 -1.30
CA GLU A 46 -18.19 -4.18 0.17
C GLU A 46 -17.43 -2.95 0.73
N THR A 47 -16.25 -2.62 0.18
CA THR A 47 -15.49 -1.46 0.63
C THR A 47 -16.23 -0.15 0.35
N MET A 48 -16.86 -0.05 -0.82
CA MET A 48 -17.66 1.12 -1.21
C MET A 48 -18.86 1.30 -0.27
N ASP A 49 -19.57 0.22 0.04
CA ASP A 49 -20.73 0.22 0.92
C ASP A 49 -20.34 0.63 2.35
N LEU A 50 -19.25 0.05 2.88
CA LEU A 50 -18.74 0.38 4.22
C LEU A 50 -18.36 1.86 4.34
N ILE A 51 -17.67 2.43 3.32
CA ILE A 51 -17.33 3.86 3.32
C ILE A 51 -18.61 4.72 3.28
N THR A 52 -19.57 4.37 2.43
CA THR A 52 -20.82 5.13 2.28
C THR A 52 -21.68 5.07 3.55
N GLN A 53 -21.82 3.89 4.15
CA GLN A 53 -22.55 3.70 5.41
C GLN A 53 -21.94 4.48 6.57
N ALA A 54 -20.61 4.65 6.56
CA ALA A 54 -19.90 5.49 7.54
C ALA A 54 -19.97 7.00 7.22
N GLY A 55 -20.70 7.42 6.17
CA GLY A 55 -20.80 8.81 5.75
C GLY A 55 -19.57 9.35 5.03
N GLY A 56 -18.65 8.48 4.61
CA GLY A 56 -17.47 8.82 3.83
C GLY A 56 -17.75 8.98 2.33
N ARG A 57 -16.73 9.39 1.58
CA ARG A 57 -16.82 9.61 0.13
C ARG A 57 -15.83 8.71 -0.60
N ALA A 58 -16.29 7.99 -1.61
CA ALA A 58 -15.43 7.14 -2.41
C ALA A 58 -15.85 7.10 -3.88
N THR A 59 -14.92 6.73 -4.74
CA THR A 59 -15.12 6.43 -6.16
C THR A 59 -14.40 5.11 -6.47
N TYR A 60 -15.08 4.17 -7.08
CA TYR A 60 -14.44 2.92 -7.51
C TYR A 60 -13.71 3.10 -8.84
N ALA A 61 -12.49 2.56 -8.93
CA ALA A 61 -11.69 2.48 -10.14
C ALA A 61 -11.28 1.03 -10.41
N LYS A 62 -11.78 0.43 -11.49
CA LYS A 62 -11.29 -0.87 -11.92
C LYS A 62 -9.90 -0.70 -12.51
N VAL A 63 -8.87 -1.37 -11.92
CA VAL A 63 -7.49 -1.22 -12.36
C VAL A 63 -6.69 -2.51 -12.27
N ASP A 64 -6.00 -2.87 -13.35
CA ASP A 64 -4.84 -3.75 -13.32
C ASP A 64 -3.58 -2.87 -13.21
N VAL A 65 -2.90 -2.89 -12.06
CA VAL A 65 -1.72 -2.05 -11.84
C VAL A 65 -0.53 -2.43 -12.74
N SER A 66 -0.53 -3.60 -13.35
CA SER A 66 0.51 -4.04 -14.30
C SER A 66 0.32 -3.47 -15.72
N ASP A 67 -0.83 -2.84 -16.02
CA ASP A 67 -1.17 -2.24 -17.30
C ASP A 67 -1.12 -0.70 -17.23
N ASP A 68 -0.27 -0.07 -18.06
CA ASP A 68 -0.06 1.39 -18.09
C ASP A 68 -1.34 2.16 -18.45
N ALA A 69 -2.14 1.65 -19.39
CA ALA A 69 -3.38 2.30 -19.79
C ALA A 69 -4.43 2.26 -18.68
N SER A 70 -4.56 1.13 -17.99
CA SER A 70 -5.46 0.96 -16.86
C SER A 70 -5.10 1.89 -15.70
N VAL A 71 -3.81 1.99 -15.36
CA VAL A 71 -3.32 2.87 -14.29
C VAL A 71 -3.50 4.34 -14.65
N LYS A 72 -3.27 4.73 -15.91
CA LYS A 72 -3.52 6.08 -16.40
C LYS A 72 -5.00 6.45 -16.27
N ALA A 73 -5.91 5.56 -16.69
CA ALA A 73 -7.36 5.77 -16.57
C ALA A 73 -7.80 5.93 -15.11
N MET A 74 -7.20 5.19 -14.17
CA MET A 74 -7.43 5.36 -12.72
C MET A 74 -7.07 6.78 -12.25
N ALA A 75 -5.91 7.30 -12.63
CA ALA A 75 -5.49 8.65 -12.24
C ALA A 75 -6.39 9.73 -12.88
N GLU A 76 -6.78 9.57 -14.15
CA GLU A 76 -7.74 10.45 -14.84
C GLU A 76 -9.11 10.43 -14.15
N LEU A 77 -9.60 9.25 -13.73
CA LEU A 77 -10.85 9.13 -12.98
C LEU A 77 -10.78 9.88 -11.63
N ALA A 78 -9.66 9.77 -10.90
CA ALA A 78 -9.46 10.50 -9.65
C ALA A 78 -9.54 12.02 -9.86
N ILE A 79 -8.85 12.54 -10.88
CA ILE A 79 -8.90 13.96 -11.25
C ILE A 79 -10.32 14.37 -11.66
N LYS A 80 -11.00 13.57 -12.47
CA LYS A 80 -12.39 13.85 -12.89
C LYS A 80 -13.35 13.92 -11.70
N ALA A 81 -13.16 13.05 -10.71
CA ALA A 81 -14.05 12.98 -9.53
C ALA A 81 -13.87 14.16 -8.57
N THR A 82 -12.64 14.66 -8.41
CA THR A 82 -12.29 15.59 -7.30
C THR A 82 -11.44 16.79 -7.71
N GLY A 83 -10.93 16.82 -8.95
CA GLY A 83 -10.00 17.86 -9.43
C GLY A 83 -8.56 17.71 -8.93
N ARG A 84 -8.25 16.69 -8.10
CA ARG A 84 -6.94 16.60 -7.44
C ARG A 84 -6.53 15.17 -7.09
N ILE A 85 -5.24 14.95 -6.89
CA ILE A 85 -4.68 13.75 -6.25
C ILE A 85 -3.68 14.23 -5.19
N ASP A 86 -3.91 13.87 -3.92
CA ASP A 86 -3.05 14.27 -2.79
C ASP A 86 -2.23 13.12 -2.24
N GLY A 87 -2.77 11.91 -2.31
CA GLY A 87 -2.10 10.72 -1.82
C GLY A 87 -2.31 9.49 -2.69
N LEU A 88 -1.32 8.59 -2.63
CA LEU A 88 -1.37 7.28 -3.24
C LEU A 88 -0.87 6.25 -2.23
N ILE A 89 -1.64 5.18 -2.00
CA ILE A 89 -1.18 3.97 -1.31
C ILE A 89 -1.05 2.85 -2.33
N ASN A 90 0.19 2.46 -2.64
CA ASN A 90 0.49 1.30 -3.47
C ASN A 90 0.46 0.03 -2.61
N ASN A 91 -0.73 -0.58 -2.49
CA ASN A 91 -0.94 -1.79 -1.70
C ASN A 91 -1.20 -3.02 -2.58
N ALA A 92 -1.71 -2.88 -3.80
CA ALA A 92 -1.94 -4.00 -4.71
C ALA A 92 -0.67 -4.87 -4.87
N ALA A 93 -0.83 -6.17 -4.74
CA ALA A 93 0.27 -7.12 -4.84
C ALA A 93 -0.21 -8.49 -5.33
N TYR A 94 0.60 -9.14 -6.13
CA TYR A 94 0.51 -10.56 -6.41
C TYR A 94 1.12 -11.32 -5.23
N PHE A 95 0.29 -11.87 -4.36
CA PHE A 95 0.72 -12.53 -3.12
C PHE A 95 -0.10 -13.78 -2.76
N ARG A 96 -1.42 -13.77 -2.96
CA ARG A 96 -2.31 -14.88 -2.56
C ARG A 96 -1.89 -16.21 -3.18
N GLU A 97 -1.46 -16.18 -4.43
CA GLU A 97 -1.03 -17.32 -5.25
C GLU A 97 0.42 -17.72 -4.98
N VAL A 98 1.17 -16.92 -4.23
CA VAL A 98 2.59 -17.20 -3.93
C VAL A 98 2.71 -18.38 -2.99
N LYS A 99 3.38 -19.43 -3.46
CA LYS A 99 3.69 -20.64 -2.70
C LYS A 99 5.12 -20.59 -2.16
N LEU A 100 5.37 -21.23 -1.03
CA LEU A 100 6.72 -21.51 -0.55
C LEU A 100 7.39 -22.49 -1.53
N THR A 101 8.42 -22.03 -2.22
CA THR A 101 9.12 -22.80 -3.26
C THR A 101 10.62 -22.57 -3.09
N PRO A 102 11.47 -23.64 -3.07
CA PRO A 102 12.92 -23.50 -3.14
C PRO A 102 13.30 -22.62 -4.34
N PHE A 103 14.33 -21.77 -4.19
CA PHE A 103 14.63 -20.76 -5.21
C PHE A 103 15.03 -21.39 -6.56
N GLU A 104 15.66 -22.55 -6.54
CA GLU A 104 16.07 -23.33 -7.73
C GLU A 104 14.89 -23.97 -8.48
N GLU A 105 13.71 -24.07 -7.83
CA GLU A 105 12.48 -24.64 -8.40
C GLU A 105 11.47 -23.55 -8.81
N LEU A 106 11.82 -22.27 -8.64
CA LEU A 106 10.93 -21.17 -9.01
C LEU A 106 10.69 -21.13 -10.52
N ASP A 107 9.41 -21.17 -10.92
CA ASP A 107 9.02 -20.99 -12.31
C ASP A 107 9.33 -19.55 -12.77
N PRO A 108 10.12 -19.36 -13.86
CA PRO A 108 10.38 -18.02 -14.41
C PRO A 108 9.12 -17.22 -14.74
N ALA A 109 8.03 -17.86 -15.16
CA ALA A 109 6.78 -17.17 -15.45
C ALA A 109 6.12 -16.60 -14.18
N VAL A 110 6.21 -17.30 -13.05
CA VAL A 110 5.76 -16.79 -11.75
C VAL A 110 6.66 -15.63 -11.27
N TRP A 111 7.98 -15.75 -11.49
CA TRP A 111 8.93 -14.67 -11.23
C TRP A 111 8.57 -13.41 -12.02
N ASP A 112 8.35 -13.52 -13.32
CA ASP A 112 8.01 -12.38 -14.17
C ASP A 112 6.67 -11.77 -13.77
N ARG A 113 5.66 -12.58 -13.47
CA ARG A 113 4.34 -12.08 -13.06
C ARG A 113 4.39 -11.30 -11.74
N ILE A 114 5.11 -11.78 -10.74
CA ILE A 114 5.22 -11.09 -9.46
C ILE A 114 5.96 -9.74 -9.60
N PHE A 115 7.00 -9.67 -10.45
CA PHE A 115 7.70 -8.42 -10.74
C PHE A 115 6.82 -7.43 -11.52
N GLN A 116 6.02 -7.92 -12.47
CA GLN A 116 5.06 -7.10 -13.21
C GLN A 116 4.08 -6.37 -12.28
N VAL A 117 3.52 -7.07 -11.31
CA VAL A 117 2.55 -6.49 -10.39
C VAL A 117 3.23 -5.70 -9.28
N ASN A 118 4.16 -6.34 -8.54
CA ASN A 118 4.68 -5.79 -7.28
C ASN A 118 5.76 -4.71 -7.46
N VAL A 119 6.41 -4.63 -8.63
CA VAL A 119 7.47 -3.66 -8.91
C VAL A 119 7.04 -2.69 -10.00
N LYS A 120 6.79 -3.19 -11.21
CA LYS A 120 6.38 -2.35 -12.33
C LYS A 120 5.05 -1.66 -12.03
N GLY A 121 4.08 -2.36 -11.43
CA GLY A 121 2.79 -1.79 -11.05
C GLY A 121 2.92 -0.61 -10.09
N VAL A 122 3.76 -0.73 -9.06
CA VAL A 122 4.06 0.37 -8.13
C VAL A 122 4.66 1.58 -8.86
N TRP A 123 5.63 1.34 -9.76
CA TRP A 123 6.23 2.40 -10.57
C TRP A 123 5.19 3.06 -11.49
N LEU A 124 4.34 2.30 -12.18
CA LEU A 124 3.30 2.83 -13.07
C LEU A 124 2.31 3.71 -12.29
N CYS A 125 1.85 3.28 -11.12
CA CYS A 125 0.97 4.08 -10.28
C CYS A 125 1.63 5.39 -9.84
N CYS A 126 2.90 5.36 -9.40
CA CYS A 126 3.65 6.56 -9.06
C CYS A 126 3.80 7.50 -10.28
N LYS A 127 4.14 6.95 -11.46
CA LYS A 127 4.24 7.69 -12.72
C LYS A 127 2.94 8.42 -13.08
N ALA A 128 1.79 7.75 -12.90
CA ALA A 128 0.48 8.30 -13.29
C ALA A 128 0.02 9.45 -12.38
N VAL A 129 0.31 9.39 -11.06
CA VAL A 129 -0.13 10.44 -10.12
C VAL A 129 0.83 11.61 -10.02
N MET A 130 2.11 11.41 -10.35
CA MET A 130 3.16 12.41 -10.18
C MET A 130 2.89 13.75 -10.87
N PRO A 131 2.37 13.83 -12.12
CA PRO A 131 2.08 15.10 -12.77
C PRO A 131 1.06 15.94 -11.99
N ALA A 132 -0.01 15.31 -11.47
CA ALA A 132 -1.03 16.00 -10.69
C ALA A 132 -0.48 16.52 -9.35
N MET A 133 0.33 15.71 -8.65
CA MET A 133 0.97 16.11 -7.40
C MET A 133 1.97 17.26 -7.61
N ARG A 134 2.83 17.17 -8.64
CA ARG A 134 3.77 18.23 -9.02
C ARG A 134 3.09 19.55 -9.35
N GLY A 135 2.01 19.50 -10.14
CA GLY A 135 1.24 20.68 -10.50
C GLY A 135 0.63 21.41 -9.29
N ARG A 136 0.49 20.72 -8.17
CA ARG A 136 0.02 21.28 -6.89
C ARG A 136 1.14 21.65 -5.93
N GLY A 137 2.39 21.27 -6.21
CA GLY A 137 3.52 21.43 -5.28
C GLY A 137 3.37 20.62 -3.99
N LYS A 138 2.54 19.57 -3.98
CA LYS A 138 2.25 18.77 -2.79
C LYS A 138 1.73 17.39 -3.16
N GLY A 139 2.25 16.35 -2.49
CA GLY A 139 1.76 14.98 -2.60
C GLY A 139 2.39 14.04 -1.58
N SER A 140 1.73 12.91 -1.32
CA SER A 140 2.28 11.84 -0.47
C SER A 140 2.04 10.47 -1.08
N ILE A 141 3.10 9.73 -1.30
CA ILE A 141 3.07 8.35 -1.79
C ILE A 141 3.51 7.42 -0.65
N VAL A 142 2.71 6.39 -0.39
CA VAL A 142 2.99 5.34 0.59
C VAL A 142 3.03 4.01 -0.14
N ASN A 143 4.20 3.39 -0.21
CA ASN A 143 4.39 2.08 -0.83
C ASN A 143 4.35 0.99 0.24
N ILE A 144 3.60 -0.08 0.01
CA ILE A 144 3.53 -1.21 0.94
C ILE A 144 4.57 -2.26 0.55
N ALA A 145 5.63 -2.36 1.36
CA ALA A 145 6.65 -3.40 1.24
C ALA A 145 6.31 -4.61 2.14
N SER A 146 7.27 -5.14 2.85
CA SER A 146 7.14 -6.19 3.87
C SER A 146 8.44 -6.30 4.66
N VAL A 147 8.36 -6.75 5.91
CA VAL A 147 9.56 -7.08 6.72
C VAL A 147 10.44 -8.15 6.07
N VAL A 148 9.88 -9.00 5.21
CA VAL A 148 10.68 -10.02 4.49
C VAL A 148 11.73 -9.41 3.56
N ALA A 149 11.55 -8.15 3.13
CA ALA A 149 12.56 -7.43 2.34
C ALA A 149 13.82 -7.10 3.14
N VAL A 150 13.74 -7.12 4.46
CA VAL A 150 14.82 -6.80 5.40
C VAL A 150 15.39 -8.07 6.03
N ALA A 151 14.48 -8.94 6.52
CA ALA A 151 14.86 -10.16 7.23
C ALA A 151 15.20 -11.35 6.30
N GLY A 152 14.71 -11.30 5.05
CA GLY A 152 14.64 -12.49 4.20
C GLY A 152 13.52 -13.44 4.64
N GLN A 153 13.15 -14.36 3.75
CA GLN A 153 12.21 -15.43 4.07
C GLN A 153 12.49 -16.62 3.14
N PRO A 154 12.93 -17.76 3.66
CA PRO A 154 13.12 -18.95 2.85
C PRO A 154 11.84 -19.34 2.10
N GLY A 155 12.01 -19.78 0.84
CA GLY A 155 10.89 -20.16 -0.05
C GLY A 155 10.11 -19.00 -0.66
N TYR A 156 10.46 -17.74 -0.36
CA TYR A 156 9.81 -16.55 -0.89
C TYR A 156 10.75 -15.63 -1.67
N LEU A 157 11.84 -16.16 -2.25
CA LEU A 157 12.89 -15.34 -2.87
C LEU A 157 12.33 -14.30 -3.86
N HIS A 158 11.42 -14.69 -4.75
CA HIS A 158 10.78 -13.79 -5.72
C HIS A 158 9.98 -12.66 -5.03
N TYR A 159 9.24 -12.97 -3.96
CA TYR A 159 8.49 -11.96 -3.21
C TYR A 159 9.44 -11.03 -2.41
N VAL A 160 10.44 -11.60 -1.75
CA VAL A 160 11.51 -10.84 -1.05
C VAL A 160 12.18 -9.86 -2.00
N ALA A 161 12.57 -10.32 -3.19
CA ALA A 161 13.20 -9.49 -4.22
C ALA A 161 12.29 -8.32 -4.65
N THR A 162 10.98 -8.58 -4.89
CA THR A 162 10.06 -7.51 -5.28
C THR A 162 9.87 -6.48 -4.16
N LYS A 163 9.78 -6.91 -2.91
CA LYS A 163 9.61 -5.99 -1.77
C LYS A 163 10.90 -5.22 -1.46
N GLY A 164 12.08 -5.81 -1.70
CA GLY A 164 13.36 -5.11 -1.68
C GLY A 164 13.46 -4.05 -2.78
N ALA A 165 12.99 -4.34 -3.99
CA ALA A 165 12.92 -3.38 -5.08
C ALA A 165 12.04 -2.17 -4.71
N VAL A 166 10.90 -2.38 -4.04
CA VAL A 166 10.02 -1.30 -3.57
C VAL A 166 10.73 -0.40 -2.56
N LEU A 167 11.53 -0.95 -1.62
CA LEU A 167 12.32 -0.15 -0.68
C LEU A 167 13.28 0.79 -1.40
N SER A 168 14.03 0.26 -2.37
CA SER A 168 15.03 1.04 -3.11
C SER A 168 14.38 2.05 -4.06
N MET A 169 13.33 1.67 -4.77
CA MET A 169 12.56 2.53 -5.66
C MET A 169 11.96 3.73 -4.91
N THR A 170 11.46 3.52 -3.70
CA THR A 170 10.92 4.60 -2.86
C THR A 170 11.95 5.68 -2.57
N LYS A 171 13.21 5.31 -2.32
CA LYS A 171 14.29 6.27 -2.10
C LYS A 171 14.57 7.12 -3.35
N GLY A 172 14.56 6.50 -4.53
CA GLY A 172 14.68 7.22 -5.82
C GLY A 172 13.53 8.20 -6.02
N LEU A 173 12.28 7.72 -5.87
CA LEU A 173 11.08 8.55 -6.01
C LEU A 173 11.05 9.72 -5.01
N ALA A 174 11.48 9.52 -3.77
CA ALA A 174 11.58 10.57 -2.76
C ALA A 174 12.58 11.66 -3.17
N LYS A 175 13.73 11.29 -3.76
CA LYS A 175 14.71 12.24 -4.27
C LYS A 175 14.19 13.03 -5.49
N GLU A 176 13.52 12.35 -6.43
CA GLU A 176 13.00 12.98 -7.65
C GLU A 176 11.78 13.87 -7.39
N GLY A 177 10.88 13.46 -6.47
CA GLY A 177 9.65 14.19 -6.15
C GLY A 177 9.85 15.31 -5.13
N GLY A 178 10.89 15.22 -4.29
CA GLY A 178 11.07 16.11 -3.14
C GLY A 178 11.13 17.60 -3.47
N LYS A 179 11.80 17.98 -4.58
CA LYS A 179 11.86 19.37 -5.06
C LYS A 179 10.48 19.93 -5.45
N ASP A 180 9.55 19.06 -5.79
CA ASP A 180 8.19 19.39 -6.20
C ASP A 180 7.19 19.22 -5.03
N GLY A 181 7.66 19.08 -3.79
CA GLY A 181 6.83 18.90 -2.59
C GLY A 181 6.17 17.53 -2.48
N VAL A 182 6.61 16.52 -3.26
CA VAL A 182 6.07 15.17 -3.20
C VAL A 182 6.95 14.28 -2.33
N ARG A 183 6.36 13.74 -1.26
CA ARG A 183 7.01 12.78 -0.35
C ARG A 183 6.72 11.35 -0.78
N CYS A 184 7.65 10.44 -0.58
CA CYS A 184 7.46 9.03 -0.86
C CYS A 184 8.08 8.20 0.26
N ASN A 185 7.27 7.35 0.93
CA ASN A 185 7.68 6.52 2.05
C ASN A 185 7.18 5.08 1.91
N VAL A 186 7.72 4.21 2.75
CA VAL A 186 7.34 2.78 2.81
C VAL A 186 6.75 2.45 4.18
N ILE A 187 5.69 1.66 4.17
CA ILE A 187 5.30 0.83 5.32
C ILE A 187 5.76 -0.60 5.01
N ALA A 188 6.47 -1.22 5.95
CA ALA A 188 6.87 -2.62 5.89
C ALA A 188 6.12 -3.42 6.97
N PRO A 189 4.96 -4.03 6.63
CA PRO A 189 4.20 -4.85 7.57
C PRO A 189 4.93 -6.14 7.92
N GLY A 190 4.66 -6.65 9.14
CA GLY A 190 4.92 -8.02 9.51
C GLY A 190 3.88 -8.99 8.91
N PHE A 191 3.69 -10.13 9.58
CA PHE A 191 2.64 -11.08 9.21
C PHE A 191 1.28 -10.57 9.69
N VAL A 192 0.44 -10.11 8.76
CA VAL A 192 -0.92 -9.58 9.00
C VAL A 192 -1.94 -10.66 8.68
N ILE A 193 -2.90 -10.89 9.59
CA ILE A 193 -4.01 -11.83 9.36
C ILE A 193 -5.04 -11.18 8.43
N THR A 194 -5.21 -11.78 7.27
CA THR A 194 -6.18 -11.40 6.23
C THR A 194 -6.71 -12.67 5.55
N ASP A 195 -7.68 -12.54 4.66
CA ASP A 195 -8.14 -13.68 3.84
C ASP A 195 -7.04 -14.29 2.95
N ALA A 196 -6.01 -13.51 2.60
CA ALA A 196 -4.86 -14.01 1.85
C ALA A 196 -3.87 -14.82 2.72
N THR A 197 -3.91 -14.67 4.03
CA THR A 197 -2.91 -15.23 4.96
C THR A 197 -3.46 -16.19 6.01
N LYS A 198 -4.77 -16.12 6.34
CA LYS A 198 -5.40 -16.89 7.41
C LYS A 198 -5.26 -18.42 7.28
N ASN A 199 -5.09 -18.93 6.06
CA ASN A 199 -4.96 -20.36 5.79
C ASN A 199 -3.49 -20.84 5.73
N ARG A 200 -2.52 -20.01 6.13
CA ARG A 200 -1.12 -20.45 6.26
C ARG A 200 -0.98 -21.42 7.44
N PRO A 201 0.00 -22.35 7.43
CA PRO A 201 0.19 -23.31 8.52
C PRO A 201 0.23 -22.64 9.89
N ILE A 202 -0.44 -23.23 10.87
CA ILE A 202 -0.60 -22.62 12.21
C ILE A 202 0.76 -22.45 12.92
N GLU A 203 1.67 -23.40 12.74
CA GLU A 203 3.02 -23.33 13.29
C GLU A 203 3.79 -22.14 12.76
N TRP A 204 3.59 -21.83 11.47
CA TRP A 204 4.20 -20.67 10.81
C TRP A 204 3.62 -19.36 11.35
N GLN A 205 2.30 -19.28 11.51
CA GLN A 205 1.65 -18.12 12.14
C GLN A 205 2.15 -17.91 13.58
N GLN A 206 2.25 -18.98 14.37
CA GLN A 206 2.73 -18.93 15.74
C GLN A 206 4.20 -18.52 15.86
N SER A 207 5.04 -18.83 14.86
CA SER A 207 6.44 -18.41 14.86
C SER A 207 6.57 -16.87 14.83
N PHE A 208 5.73 -16.19 14.07
CA PHE A 208 5.68 -14.72 14.06
C PHE A 208 5.18 -14.14 15.38
N LEU A 209 4.15 -14.77 15.98
CA LEU A 209 3.63 -14.33 17.28
C LEU A 209 4.70 -14.40 18.38
N LYS A 210 5.47 -15.48 18.41
CA LYS A 210 6.55 -15.68 19.40
C LYS A 210 7.72 -14.73 19.22
N ALA A 211 7.98 -14.31 17.98
CA ALA A 211 9.11 -13.44 17.67
C ALA A 211 8.82 -11.93 17.92
N ARG A 212 7.56 -11.55 18.11
CA ARG A 212 7.15 -10.15 18.32
C ARG A 212 7.29 -9.74 19.78
N ALA A 213 7.64 -8.46 19.99
CA ALA A 213 7.56 -7.85 21.32
C ALA A 213 6.09 -7.63 21.74
N ILE A 214 5.20 -7.27 20.80
CA ILE A 214 3.76 -7.19 21.02
C ILE A 214 3.13 -8.53 20.66
N SER A 215 2.87 -9.37 21.66
CA SER A 215 2.48 -10.78 21.53
C SER A 215 0.99 -10.97 21.19
N ARG A 216 0.53 -10.39 20.06
CA ARG A 216 -0.81 -10.62 19.50
C ARG A 216 -0.76 -10.69 17.98
N GLU A 217 -1.84 -11.19 17.39
CA GLU A 217 -2.02 -11.12 15.94
C GLU A 217 -2.00 -9.68 15.45
N GLN A 218 -1.32 -9.47 14.33
CA GLN A 218 -1.38 -8.22 13.60
C GLN A 218 -2.57 -8.23 12.66
N ARG A 219 -3.38 -7.19 12.73
CA ARG A 219 -4.56 -6.99 11.90
C ARG A 219 -4.35 -5.82 10.94
N PRO A 220 -5.12 -5.72 9.85
CA PRO A 220 -5.04 -4.60 8.93
C PRO A 220 -5.10 -3.22 9.61
N ASP A 221 -5.94 -3.07 10.63
CA ASP A 221 -6.11 -1.81 11.38
C ASP A 221 -4.82 -1.32 12.07
N ASP A 222 -3.90 -2.23 12.42
CA ASP A 222 -2.61 -1.87 13.03
C ASP A 222 -1.71 -1.05 12.10
N LEU A 223 -1.98 -1.06 10.81
CA LEU A 223 -1.23 -0.34 9.79
C LEU A 223 -1.83 1.05 9.48
N VAL A 224 -3.14 1.21 9.74
CA VAL A 224 -3.91 2.39 9.32
C VAL A 224 -3.32 3.68 9.91
N GLY A 225 -3.03 3.70 11.20
CA GLY A 225 -2.48 4.89 11.86
C GLY A 225 -1.17 5.39 11.23
N THR A 226 -0.28 4.46 10.85
CA THR A 226 0.98 4.80 10.17
C THR A 226 0.72 5.35 8.77
N ALA A 227 -0.22 4.77 8.01
CA ALA A 227 -0.57 5.26 6.68
C ALA A 227 -1.18 6.68 6.75
N LEU A 228 -2.09 6.93 7.68
CA LEU A 228 -2.70 8.24 7.91
C LEU A 228 -1.65 9.30 8.29
N TYR A 229 -0.73 8.96 9.19
CA TYR A 229 0.40 9.83 9.54
C TYR A 229 1.22 10.19 8.30
N LEU A 230 1.66 9.21 7.52
CA LEU A 230 2.48 9.44 6.33
C LEU A 230 1.75 10.23 5.23
N LEU A 231 0.45 10.07 5.09
CA LEU A 231 -0.37 10.84 4.15
C LEU A 231 -0.59 12.28 4.60
N SER A 232 -0.67 12.52 5.90
CA SER A 232 -0.98 13.83 6.49
C SER A 232 0.19 14.81 6.49
N ASP A 233 -0.09 16.07 6.82
CA ASP A 233 0.90 17.12 6.98
C ASP A 233 1.81 16.92 8.20
N LEU A 234 1.41 16.06 9.16
CA LEU A 234 2.24 15.69 10.31
C LEU A 234 3.56 15.03 9.89
N ALA A 235 3.59 14.37 8.72
CA ALA A 235 4.79 13.78 8.13
C ALA A 235 5.48 14.71 7.11
N GLY A 236 5.27 16.03 7.19
CA GLY A 236 5.73 17.00 6.19
C GLY A 236 7.23 16.99 5.90
N PHE A 237 8.06 16.50 6.84
CA PHE A 237 9.52 16.38 6.66
C PHE A 237 10.01 14.92 6.65
N VAL A 238 9.09 13.95 6.45
CA VAL A 238 9.40 12.52 6.36
C VAL A 238 9.30 12.08 4.90
N SER A 239 10.43 11.75 4.27
CA SER A 239 10.50 11.24 2.89
C SER A 239 11.65 10.27 2.72
N GLY A 240 11.47 9.24 1.89
CA GLY A 240 12.45 8.18 1.63
C GLY A 240 12.60 7.16 2.76
N GLN A 241 11.72 7.19 3.78
CA GLN A 241 11.83 6.34 4.95
C GLN A 241 11.07 5.02 4.80
N THR A 242 11.54 4.02 5.52
CA THR A 242 10.84 2.75 5.72
C THR A 242 10.42 2.65 7.16
N ILE A 243 9.10 2.58 7.41
CA ILE A 243 8.54 2.36 8.74
C ILE A 243 8.12 0.90 8.85
N VAL A 244 8.79 0.17 9.71
CA VAL A 244 8.42 -1.21 10.04
C VAL A 244 7.25 -1.18 11.02
N VAL A 245 6.19 -1.91 10.69
CA VAL A 245 5.01 -2.07 11.55
C VAL A 245 4.74 -3.55 11.69
N ASP A 246 5.34 -4.18 12.69
CA ASP A 246 5.34 -5.64 12.86
C ASP A 246 5.28 -6.11 14.31
N GLY A 247 5.02 -5.18 15.24
CA GLY A 247 4.95 -5.48 16.67
C GLY A 247 6.32 -5.72 17.31
N GLY A 248 7.39 -5.20 16.71
CA GLY A 248 8.76 -5.35 17.24
C GLY A 248 9.36 -6.72 16.96
N HIS A 249 9.02 -7.33 15.83
CA HIS A 249 9.69 -8.55 15.33
C HIS A 249 11.05 -8.18 14.73
N ILE A 250 11.10 -7.15 13.88
CA ILE A 250 12.34 -6.65 13.27
C ILE A 250 12.65 -5.26 13.86
N MET A 251 13.85 -5.10 14.38
CA MET A 251 14.37 -3.85 14.93
C MET A 251 15.66 -3.47 14.22
N TYR A 252 15.83 -2.19 13.83
CA TYR A 252 17.10 -1.64 13.33
C TYR A 252 17.54 -0.45 14.16
#